data_97e318d24ec3b0438f8f06e459513aa8
#
_entry.id   97e318d24ec3b0438f8f06e459513aa8
#
_cell.length_a   1.000
_cell.length_b   1.000
_cell.length_c   1.000
_cell.angle_alpha   90.00
_cell.angle_beta   90.00
_cell.angle_gamma   90.00
#
_symmetry.space_group_name_H-M   'P 1'
#
loop_
_entity.id
_entity.type
_entity.pdbx_description
1 polymer ?
#
loop_
_entity_poly.entity_id
_entity_poly.type
_entity_poly.pdbx_seq_one_letter_code
_entity_poly.pdbx_strand_id
1 'polypeptide(L)'
;MIIHQFDQTNSILNSFIAEIRDVNIQKDAMRFRRNIERIGEVLAYEMSKTLDYEPKEVTTPLGIKKSFLCSDKLVLCSVLRAGLPLHHGILSYFDGAENAFISAYRNHPNNDDAFEVIVNYFAAPPLDDKILVLTDPMLATGKTLENVLNALKGHGSPKQIHIISVIGSKTGVAKVAETFPDNTQLWIAAVDEGL
;
A
#
# COMPACT_ATOMS: atom_id res chain seq x y z
N MET A 1 8.51 -0.78 -13.83
CA MET A 1 7.39 -0.61 -12.86
C MET A 1 6.13 -0.14 -13.58
N ILE A 2 4.93 -0.61 -13.18
CA ILE A 2 3.61 -0.12 -13.68
C ILE A 2 3.01 0.81 -12.64
N ILE A 3 2.44 1.94 -13.08
CA ILE A 3 1.80 2.93 -12.18
C ILE A 3 0.31 3.01 -12.53
N HIS A 4 -0.54 2.69 -11.55
CA HIS A 4 -2.00 2.80 -11.61
C HIS A 4 -2.43 4.04 -10.81
N GLN A 5 -2.74 5.12 -11.51
CA GLN A 5 -3.15 6.40 -10.93
C GLN A 5 -4.67 6.59 -11.11
N PHE A 6 -5.40 6.82 -10.02
CA PHE A 6 -6.86 6.76 -10.00
C PHE A 6 -7.56 8.11 -10.03
N ASP A 7 -6.88 9.23 -9.92
CA ASP A 7 -7.44 10.58 -10.05
C ASP A 7 -7.66 11.03 -11.50
N GLN A 8 -7.24 10.21 -12.47
CA GLN A 8 -7.46 10.49 -13.91
C GLN A 8 -8.90 10.20 -14.35
N THR A 9 -9.68 9.49 -13.55
CA THR A 9 -11.06 9.11 -13.85
C THR A 9 -11.94 9.35 -12.62
N ASN A 10 -13.11 9.97 -12.81
CA ASN A 10 -14.03 10.23 -11.72
C ASN A 10 -14.58 8.95 -11.11
N SER A 11 -14.52 8.85 -9.79
CA SER A 11 -15.04 7.74 -9.00
C SER A 11 -15.39 8.21 -7.58
N ILE A 12 -15.86 7.28 -6.73
CA ILE A 12 -16.10 7.57 -5.31
C ILE A 12 -14.82 7.97 -4.56
N LEU A 13 -13.64 7.60 -5.07
CA LEU A 13 -12.37 8.05 -4.52
C LEU A 13 -12.25 9.57 -4.47
N ASN A 14 -12.82 10.29 -5.46
CA ASN A 14 -12.79 11.76 -5.48
C ASN A 14 -13.37 12.36 -4.19
N SER A 15 -14.47 11.77 -3.67
CA SER A 15 -15.08 12.24 -2.42
C SER A 15 -14.17 12.00 -1.21
N PHE A 16 -13.56 10.82 -1.11
CA PHE A 16 -12.68 10.49 0.00
C PHE A 16 -11.39 11.33 -0.02
N ILE A 17 -10.82 11.55 -1.21
CA ILE A 17 -9.64 12.40 -1.41
C ILE A 17 -9.97 13.86 -1.09
N ALA A 18 -11.11 14.37 -1.54
CA ALA A 18 -11.55 15.73 -1.23
C ALA A 18 -11.69 15.95 0.28
N GLU A 19 -12.32 15.02 1.00
CA GLU A 19 -12.50 15.12 2.45
C GLU A 19 -11.18 15.08 3.23
N ILE A 20 -10.19 14.28 2.82
CA ILE A 20 -8.89 14.25 3.50
C ILE A 20 -8.03 15.48 3.19
N ARG A 21 -8.32 16.20 2.09
CA ARG A 21 -7.63 17.45 1.71
C ARG A 21 -8.30 18.71 2.27
N ASP A 22 -9.62 18.69 2.49
CA ASP A 22 -10.36 19.86 2.97
C ASP A 22 -9.92 20.25 4.39
N VAL A 23 -9.40 21.46 4.55
CA VAL A 23 -8.83 21.99 5.81
C VAL A 23 -9.82 22.03 6.96
N ASN A 24 -11.11 21.99 6.71
CA ASN A 24 -12.16 21.96 7.72
C ASN A 24 -12.55 20.52 8.07
N ILE A 25 -12.68 19.65 7.07
CA ILE A 25 -13.13 18.26 7.24
C ILE A 25 -12.01 17.38 7.80
N GLN A 26 -10.75 17.55 7.35
CA GLN A 26 -9.61 16.74 7.82
C GLN A 26 -9.32 16.86 9.33
N LYS A 27 -9.87 17.88 10.02
CA LYS A 27 -9.77 18.04 11.47
C LYS A 27 -10.55 16.98 12.24
N ASP A 28 -11.55 16.36 11.63
CA ASP A 28 -12.23 15.18 12.18
C ASP A 28 -11.32 13.95 12.01
N ALA A 29 -10.58 13.63 13.06
CA ALA A 29 -9.61 12.55 13.05
C ALA A 29 -10.22 11.16 12.78
N MET A 30 -11.48 10.94 13.15
CA MET A 30 -12.19 9.68 12.89
C MET A 30 -12.52 9.57 11.40
N ARG A 31 -13.11 10.61 10.82
CA ARG A 31 -13.45 10.69 9.40
C ARG A 31 -12.20 10.58 8.53
N PHE A 32 -11.12 11.28 8.89
CA PHE A 32 -9.84 11.22 8.18
C PHE A 32 -9.32 9.78 8.10
N ARG A 33 -9.22 9.08 9.24
CA ARG A 33 -8.77 7.67 9.27
C ARG A 33 -9.72 6.76 8.49
N ARG A 34 -11.05 6.96 8.61
CA ARG A 34 -12.02 6.14 7.87
C ARG A 34 -11.93 6.34 6.37
N ASN A 35 -11.61 7.54 5.89
CA ASN A 35 -11.41 7.78 4.46
C ASN A 35 -10.12 7.14 3.94
N ILE A 36 -9.02 7.16 4.71
CA ILE A 36 -7.81 6.41 4.37
C ILE A 36 -8.11 4.90 4.24
N GLU A 37 -8.88 4.35 5.17
CA GLU A 37 -9.31 2.95 5.15
C GLU A 37 -10.16 2.62 3.91
N ARG A 38 -11.18 3.44 3.58
CA ARG A 38 -12.01 3.29 2.37
C ARG A 38 -11.21 3.37 1.08
N ILE A 39 -10.23 4.27 1.01
CA ILE A 39 -9.31 4.34 -0.13
C ILE A 39 -8.51 3.04 -0.23
N GLY A 40 -8.04 2.50 0.89
CA GLY A 40 -7.37 1.20 0.95
C GLY A 40 -8.25 0.05 0.43
N GLU A 41 -9.53 0.02 0.80
CA GLU A 41 -10.53 -0.94 0.31
C GLU A 41 -10.64 -0.89 -1.22
N VAL A 42 -10.78 0.31 -1.80
CA VAL A 42 -10.92 0.48 -3.25
C VAL A 42 -9.64 0.09 -4.00
N LEU A 43 -8.47 0.55 -3.52
CA LEU A 43 -7.20 0.20 -4.15
C LEU A 43 -6.87 -1.29 -4.03
N ALA A 44 -7.25 -1.95 -2.93
CA ALA A 44 -7.14 -3.39 -2.77
C ALA A 44 -7.99 -4.15 -3.78
N TYR A 45 -9.23 -3.70 -4.02
CA TYR A 45 -10.10 -4.27 -5.05
C TYR A 45 -9.49 -4.12 -6.46
N GLU A 46 -8.97 -2.94 -6.79
CA GLU A 46 -8.33 -2.71 -8.09
C GLU A 46 -7.07 -3.58 -8.26
N MET A 47 -6.22 -3.65 -7.23
CA MET A 47 -5.04 -4.51 -7.21
C MET A 47 -5.40 -5.98 -7.39
N SER A 48 -6.50 -6.44 -6.80
CA SER A 48 -6.92 -7.85 -6.87
C SER A 48 -7.09 -8.36 -8.29
N LYS A 49 -7.41 -7.48 -9.24
CA LYS A 49 -7.61 -7.84 -10.66
C LYS A 49 -6.31 -8.28 -11.37
N THR A 50 -5.16 -8.05 -10.76
CA THR A 50 -3.83 -8.42 -11.30
C THR A 50 -3.21 -9.63 -10.62
N LEU A 51 -3.90 -10.23 -9.65
CA LEU A 51 -3.45 -11.42 -8.94
C LEU A 51 -3.79 -12.68 -9.74
N ASP A 52 -3.15 -13.79 -9.40
CA ASP A 52 -3.42 -15.10 -9.99
C ASP A 52 -4.66 -15.75 -9.38
N TYR A 53 -5.47 -16.36 -10.24
CA TYR A 53 -6.72 -17.03 -9.87
C TYR A 53 -6.73 -18.45 -10.39
N GLU A 54 -7.10 -19.41 -9.54
CA GLU A 54 -7.22 -20.82 -9.88
C GLU A 54 -8.67 -21.30 -9.78
N PRO A 55 -9.06 -22.25 -10.65
CA PRO A 55 -10.39 -22.85 -10.59
C PRO A 55 -10.52 -23.73 -9.34
N LYS A 56 -11.57 -23.53 -8.56
CA LYS A 56 -11.90 -24.33 -7.39
C LYS A 56 -13.37 -24.73 -7.39
N GLU A 57 -13.65 -25.99 -7.05
CA GLU A 57 -15.02 -26.45 -6.85
C GLU A 57 -15.55 -26.00 -5.49
N VAL A 58 -16.68 -25.29 -5.53
CA VAL A 58 -17.39 -24.79 -4.35
C VAL A 58 -18.71 -25.52 -4.22
N THR A 59 -18.93 -26.20 -3.09
CA THR A 59 -20.21 -26.84 -2.78
C THR A 59 -21.20 -25.77 -2.33
N THR A 60 -22.29 -25.63 -3.07
CA THR A 60 -23.41 -24.72 -2.78
C THR A 60 -24.65 -25.52 -2.38
N PRO A 61 -25.67 -24.90 -1.80
CA PRO A 61 -26.94 -25.59 -1.51
C PRO A 61 -27.62 -26.21 -2.74
N LEU A 62 -27.29 -25.75 -3.96
CA LEU A 62 -27.88 -26.21 -5.22
C LEU A 62 -26.96 -27.14 -6.01
N GLY A 63 -25.76 -27.45 -5.52
CA GLY A 63 -24.80 -28.33 -6.18
C GLY A 63 -23.40 -27.76 -6.25
N ILE A 64 -22.52 -28.37 -7.04
CA ILE A 64 -21.14 -27.97 -7.20
C ILE A 64 -21.03 -26.87 -8.26
N LYS A 65 -20.37 -25.74 -7.88
CA LYS A 65 -20.05 -24.62 -8.77
C LYS A 65 -18.54 -24.47 -8.91
N LYS A 66 -18.05 -24.48 -10.14
CA LYS A 66 -16.66 -24.10 -10.43
C LYS A 66 -16.51 -22.56 -10.33
N SER A 67 -15.62 -22.11 -9.48
CA SER A 67 -15.32 -20.69 -9.22
C SER A 67 -13.82 -20.46 -9.34
N PHE A 68 -13.42 -19.24 -9.69
CA PHE A 68 -12.01 -18.85 -9.70
C PHE A 68 -11.71 -18.08 -8.41
N LEU A 69 -10.78 -18.57 -7.61
CA LEU A 69 -10.37 -17.97 -6.35
C LEU A 69 -8.91 -17.55 -6.43
N CYS A 70 -8.56 -16.44 -5.75
CA CYS A 70 -7.18 -15.97 -5.67
C CYS A 70 -6.30 -17.07 -5.06
N SER A 71 -5.22 -17.41 -5.76
CA SER A 71 -4.23 -18.41 -5.33
C SER A 71 -2.96 -17.83 -4.77
N ASP A 72 -2.73 -16.52 -4.97
CA ASP A 72 -1.56 -15.84 -4.45
C ASP A 72 -1.58 -15.72 -2.92
N LYS A 73 -0.40 -15.91 -2.31
CA LYS A 73 -0.17 -15.63 -0.89
C LYS A 73 0.34 -14.22 -0.74
N LEU A 74 -0.30 -13.42 0.10
CA LEU A 74 0.04 -12.02 0.30
C LEU A 74 0.70 -11.79 1.66
N VAL A 75 1.71 -10.92 1.67
CA VAL A 75 2.26 -10.31 2.88
C VAL A 75 1.99 -8.81 2.82
N LEU A 76 1.17 -8.32 3.73
CA LEU A 76 0.84 -6.90 3.84
C LEU A 76 1.79 -6.23 4.84
N CYS A 77 2.69 -5.39 4.34
CA CYS A 77 3.68 -4.66 5.13
C CYS A 77 3.34 -3.17 5.20
N SER A 78 3.14 -2.66 6.41
CA SER A 78 2.73 -1.27 6.62
C SER A 78 3.76 -0.45 7.37
N VAL A 79 3.96 0.79 6.89
CA VAL A 79 4.81 1.76 7.56
C VAL A 79 4.04 2.37 8.74
N LEU A 80 4.49 2.07 9.94
CA LEU A 80 3.89 2.57 11.17
C LEU A 80 4.25 4.04 11.40
N ARG A 81 3.38 4.80 11.98
CA ARG A 81 2.02 4.54 12.49
C ARG A 81 0.94 4.93 11.48
N ALA A 82 1.24 5.86 10.55
CA ALA A 82 0.27 6.44 9.62
C ALA A 82 -0.34 5.40 8.66
N GLY A 83 0.37 4.30 8.37
CA GLY A 83 -0.11 3.22 7.51
C GLY A 83 -1.24 2.37 8.08
N LEU A 84 -1.52 2.42 9.39
CA LEU A 84 -2.51 1.52 10.01
C LEU A 84 -3.93 1.60 9.42
N PRO A 85 -4.54 2.78 9.17
CA PRO A 85 -5.87 2.81 8.55
C PRO A 85 -5.87 2.23 7.13
N LEU A 86 -4.83 2.50 6.34
CA LEU A 86 -4.67 1.94 5.01
C LEU A 86 -4.52 0.42 5.05
N HIS A 87 -3.71 -0.09 6.00
CA HIS A 87 -3.55 -1.52 6.27
C HIS A 87 -4.89 -2.19 6.55
N HIS A 88 -5.72 -1.61 7.44
CA HIS A 88 -7.02 -2.17 7.79
C HIS A 88 -7.96 -2.23 6.59
N GLY A 89 -7.97 -1.21 5.74
CA GLY A 89 -8.77 -1.20 4.52
C GLY A 89 -8.39 -2.34 3.56
N ILE A 90 -7.10 -2.56 3.36
CA ILE A 90 -6.61 -3.64 2.49
C ILE A 90 -6.89 -5.01 3.10
N LEU A 91 -6.63 -5.17 4.40
CA LEU A 91 -6.83 -6.43 5.12
C LEU A 91 -8.30 -6.86 5.13
N SER A 92 -9.26 -5.92 5.05
CA SER A 92 -10.69 -6.24 4.97
C SER A 92 -11.08 -6.98 3.68
N TYR A 93 -10.25 -6.93 2.64
CA TYR A 93 -10.41 -7.66 1.37
C TYR A 93 -9.50 -8.90 1.30
N PHE A 94 -8.39 -8.89 2.01
CA PHE A 94 -7.41 -9.96 2.04
C PHE A 94 -7.18 -10.44 3.48
N ASP A 95 -8.23 -10.92 4.12
CA ASP A 95 -8.24 -11.36 5.53
C ASP A 95 -7.27 -12.51 5.83
N GLY A 96 -6.90 -13.29 4.82
CA GLY A 96 -5.87 -14.33 4.90
C GLY A 96 -4.43 -13.84 4.68
N ALA A 97 -4.19 -12.54 4.45
CA ALA A 97 -2.84 -12.03 4.26
C ALA A 97 -2.01 -12.09 5.55
N GLU A 98 -0.74 -12.48 5.41
CA GLU A 98 0.21 -12.37 6.51
C GLU A 98 0.57 -10.90 6.74
N ASN A 99 0.75 -10.52 8.01
CA ASN A 99 1.00 -9.12 8.36
C ASN A 99 2.47 -8.90 8.68
N ALA A 100 3.00 -7.79 8.17
CA ALA A 100 4.31 -7.26 8.48
C ALA A 100 4.20 -5.79 8.86
N PHE A 101 5.05 -5.34 9.78
CA PHE A 101 5.06 -3.95 10.22
C PHE A 101 6.48 -3.43 10.30
N ILE A 102 6.68 -2.21 9.80
CA ILE A 102 7.93 -1.51 9.89
C ILE A 102 7.71 -0.14 10.52
N SER A 103 8.47 0.18 11.57
CA SER A 103 8.50 1.52 12.15
C SER A 103 9.71 2.26 11.62
N ALA A 104 9.45 3.31 10.85
CA ALA A 104 10.47 4.21 10.34
C ALA A 104 10.17 5.63 10.82
N TYR A 105 11.17 6.35 11.31
CA TYR A 105 11.03 7.76 11.67
C TYR A 105 12.18 8.58 11.11
N ARG A 106 11.90 9.87 10.92
CA ARG A 106 12.91 10.83 10.49
C ARG A 106 13.73 11.28 11.70
N ASN A 107 15.03 11.05 11.65
CA ASN A 107 15.98 11.57 12.61
C ASN A 107 16.68 12.81 12.02
N HIS A 108 16.72 13.90 12.77
CA HIS A 108 17.41 15.13 12.40
C HIS A 108 18.64 15.30 13.31
N PRO A 109 19.78 14.65 13.01
CA PRO A 109 20.93 14.64 13.92
C PRO A 109 21.52 16.02 14.19
N ASN A 110 21.37 16.96 13.25
CA ASN A 110 21.99 18.29 13.33
C ASN A 110 20.99 19.46 13.34
N ASN A 111 19.68 19.22 13.53
CA ASN A 111 18.63 20.24 13.43
C ASN A 111 18.59 21.02 12.09
N ASP A 112 19.15 20.44 11.03
CA ASP A 112 19.10 20.95 9.67
C ASP A 112 18.00 20.23 8.86
N ASP A 113 17.78 20.64 7.61
CA ASP A 113 16.79 20.03 6.71
C ASP A 113 17.18 18.62 6.26
N ALA A 114 18.40 18.17 6.56
CA ALA A 114 18.87 16.82 6.28
C ALA A 114 18.34 15.86 7.35
N PHE A 115 17.69 14.80 6.94
CA PHE A 115 17.19 13.76 7.85
C PHE A 115 17.60 12.36 7.37
N GLU A 116 17.85 11.50 8.35
CA GLU A 116 18.01 10.06 8.15
C GLU A 116 16.70 9.36 8.52
N VAL A 117 16.32 8.34 7.75
CA VAL A 117 15.20 7.48 8.13
C VAL A 117 15.77 6.28 8.86
N ILE A 118 15.46 6.19 10.15
CA ILE A 118 15.89 5.09 11.01
C ILE A 118 14.76 4.07 11.12
N VAL A 119 15.07 2.81 10.82
CA VAL A 119 14.18 1.67 11.04
C VAL A 119 14.41 1.15 12.45
N ASN A 120 13.45 1.30 13.36
CA ASN A 120 13.57 0.88 14.75
C ASN A 120 12.94 -0.47 15.04
N TYR A 121 11.91 -0.81 14.31
CA TYR A 121 11.17 -2.05 14.50
C TYR A 121 10.82 -2.62 13.14
N PHE A 122 11.09 -3.90 13.00
CA PHE A 122 10.70 -4.63 11.81
C PHE A 122 10.32 -6.06 12.19
N ALA A 123 9.14 -6.47 11.80
CA ALA A 123 8.66 -7.84 11.90
C ALA A 123 7.98 -8.22 10.59
N ALA A 124 8.50 -9.22 9.92
CA ALA A 124 7.94 -9.76 8.69
C ALA A 124 8.11 -11.27 8.61
N PRO A 125 7.16 -12.00 8.02
CA PRO A 125 7.33 -13.40 7.65
C PRO A 125 8.30 -13.51 6.45
N PRO A 126 8.77 -14.74 6.08
CA PRO A 126 9.49 -14.98 4.84
C PRO A 126 8.68 -14.53 3.62
N LEU A 127 9.35 -13.90 2.65
CA LEU A 127 8.72 -13.29 1.47
C LEU A 127 8.80 -14.17 0.21
N ASP A 128 9.57 -15.25 0.25
CA ASP A 128 9.78 -16.10 -0.92
C ASP A 128 8.45 -16.67 -1.44
N ASP A 129 8.26 -16.61 -2.75
CA ASP A 129 7.07 -17.07 -3.47
C ASP A 129 5.75 -16.38 -3.08
N LYS A 130 5.83 -15.22 -2.38
CA LYS A 130 4.67 -14.43 -1.97
C LYS A 130 4.62 -13.10 -2.69
N ILE A 131 3.44 -12.50 -2.71
CA ILE A 131 3.24 -11.11 -3.13
C ILE A 131 3.41 -10.21 -1.92
N LEU A 132 4.34 -9.25 -2.02
CA LEU A 132 4.54 -8.22 -1.01
C LEU A 132 3.68 -7.00 -1.34
N VAL A 133 2.82 -6.59 -0.42
CA VAL A 133 2.02 -5.37 -0.51
C VAL A 133 2.55 -4.37 0.51
N LEU A 134 3.24 -3.33 0.03
CA LEU A 134 3.76 -2.23 0.86
C LEU A 134 2.75 -1.09 0.95
N THR A 135 2.49 -0.59 2.14
CA THR A 135 1.54 0.52 2.33
C THR A 135 2.16 1.70 3.05
N ASP A 136 2.11 2.85 2.39
CA ASP A 136 2.43 4.16 2.96
C ASP A 136 1.41 5.17 2.45
N PRO A 137 0.58 5.79 3.31
CA PRO A 137 -0.47 6.68 2.86
C PRO A 137 0.03 7.93 2.15
N MET A 138 1.28 8.35 2.35
CA MET A 138 1.80 9.58 1.75
C MET A 138 3.19 9.38 1.14
N LEU A 139 3.21 9.31 -0.18
CA LEU A 139 4.43 9.14 -0.96
C LEU A 139 5.04 10.51 -1.33
N ALA A 140 5.69 11.18 -0.37
CA ALA A 140 6.26 12.51 -0.56
C ALA A 140 7.60 12.47 -1.33
N THR A 141 8.63 11.84 -0.76
CA THR A 141 9.98 11.78 -1.35
C THR A 141 10.42 10.37 -1.77
N GLY A 142 9.64 9.36 -1.44
CA GLY A 142 9.99 7.95 -1.68
C GLY A 142 11.08 7.38 -0.76
N LYS A 143 11.79 8.19 0.02
CA LYS A 143 12.88 7.74 0.91
C LYS A 143 12.43 6.70 1.95
N THR A 144 11.24 6.85 2.50
CA THR A 144 10.69 5.89 3.47
C THR A 144 10.57 4.51 2.84
N LEU A 145 9.97 4.40 1.65
CA LEU A 145 9.80 3.13 0.95
C LEU A 145 11.13 2.52 0.49
N GLU A 146 12.11 3.34 0.08
CA GLU A 146 13.46 2.88 -0.24
C GLU A 146 14.13 2.19 0.98
N ASN A 147 14.01 2.78 2.16
CA ASN A 147 14.56 2.19 3.39
C ASN A 147 13.80 0.92 3.81
N VAL A 148 12.48 0.91 3.62
CA VAL A 148 11.65 -0.29 3.83
C VAL A 148 12.10 -1.42 2.91
N LEU A 149 12.29 -1.15 1.61
CA LEU A 149 12.78 -2.14 0.66
C LEU A 149 14.14 -2.71 1.08
N ASN A 150 15.05 -1.85 1.54
CA ASN A 150 16.37 -2.30 2.01
C ASN A 150 16.27 -3.19 3.26
N ALA A 151 15.41 -2.86 4.20
CA ALA A 151 15.17 -3.69 5.40
C ALA A 151 14.57 -5.06 5.04
N LEU A 152 13.73 -5.14 4.01
CA LEU A 152 13.08 -6.37 3.57
C LEU A 152 14.01 -7.35 2.85
N LYS A 153 15.15 -6.90 2.31
CA LYS A 153 16.12 -7.77 1.59
C LYS A 153 16.61 -8.98 2.38
N GLY A 154 16.58 -8.91 3.71
CA GLY A 154 16.95 -10.03 4.59
C GLY A 154 15.84 -11.07 4.81
N HIS A 155 14.65 -10.87 4.26
CA HIS A 155 13.46 -11.70 4.50
C HIS A 155 13.04 -12.55 3.28
N GLY A 156 13.87 -12.62 2.25
CA GLY A 156 13.61 -13.37 1.02
C GLY A 156 13.29 -12.47 -0.18
N SER A 157 12.90 -13.12 -1.28
CA SER A 157 12.61 -12.45 -2.56
C SER A 157 11.15 -12.63 -2.91
N PRO A 158 10.32 -11.57 -2.83
CA PRO A 158 8.90 -11.70 -3.20
C PRO A 158 8.74 -11.93 -4.72
N LYS A 159 7.73 -12.72 -5.08
CA LYS A 159 7.32 -12.97 -6.47
C LYS A 159 7.00 -11.67 -7.21
N GLN A 160 6.29 -10.76 -6.52
CA GLN A 160 5.89 -9.45 -7.02
C GLN A 160 5.77 -8.47 -5.85
N ILE A 161 5.94 -7.17 -6.15
CA ILE A 161 5.76 -6.09 -5.17
C ILE A 161 4.62 -5.19 -5.64
N HIS A 162 3.65 -4.95 -4.76
CA HIS A 162 2.63 -3.92 -4.93
C HIS A 162 2.86 -2.84 -3.87
N ILE A 163 2.82 -1.59 -4.30
CA ILE A 163 2.87 -0.43 -3.41
C ILE A 163 1.50 0.22 -3.45
N ILE A 164 0.88 0.45 -2.29
CA ILE A 164 -0.40 1.14 -2.18
C ILE A 164 -0.19 2.43 -1.41
N SER A 165 -0.56 3.56 -2.04
CA SER A 165 -0.47 4.89 -1.43
C SER A 165 -1.74 5.70 -1.68
N VAL A 166 -2.08 6.59 -0.75
CA VAL A 166 -3.27 7.44 -0.87
C VAL A 166 -2.95 8.66 -1.73
N ILE A 167 -1.91 9.41 -1.35
CA ILE A 167 -1.47 10.60 -2.10
C ILE A 167 0.03 10.50 -2.33
N GLY A 168 0.50 10.90 -3.50
CA GLY A 168 1.91 11.03 -3.80
C GLY A 168 2.27 12.33 -4.50
N SER A 169 3.53 12.75 -4.39
CA SER A 169 4.09 13.78 -5.24
C SER A 169 4.67 13.16 -6.51
N LYS A 170 4.79 13.94 -7.59
CA LYS A 170 5.49 13.52 -8.81
C LYS A 170 6.93 13.06 -8.50
N THR A 171 7.63 13.79 -7.62
CA THR A 171 8.99 13.44 -7.19
C THR A 171 9.03 12.09 -6.46
N GLY A 172 8.09 11.86 -5.54
CA GLY A 172 8.00 10.59 -4.80
C GLY A 172 7.71 9.40 -5.72
N VAL A 173 6.78 9.57 -6.66
CA VAL A 173 6.45 8.54 -7.66
C VAL A 173 7.66 8.22 -8.55
N ALA A 174 8.36 9.25 -9.06
CA ALA A 174 9.57 9.08 -9.87
C ALA A 174 10.67 8.34 -9.09
N LYS A 175 10.90 8.73 -7.82
CA LYS A 175 11.89 8.07 -6.95
C LYS A 175 11.59 6.59 -6.74
N VAL A 176 10.35 6.24 -6.50
CA VAL A 176 9.93 4.83 -6.35
C VAL A 176 10.14 4.07 -7.67
N ALA A 177 9.82 4.70 -8.81
CA ALA A 177 10.03 4.09 -10.14
C ALA A 177 11.49 3.78 -10.43
N GLU A 178 12.42 4.61 -9.94
CA GLU A 178 13.87 4.40 -10.10
C GLU A 178 14.43 3.35 -9.12
N THR A 179 13.85 3.24 -7.93
CA THR A 179 14.44 2.46 -6.83
C THR A 179 13.95 1.02 -6.77
N PHE A 180 12.69 0.80 -7.12
CA PHE A 180 12.06 -0.51 -7.02
C PHE A 180 12.28 -1.37 -8.27
N PRO A 181 12.31 -2.72 -8.15
CA PRO A 181 12.50 -3.61 -9.28
C PRO A 181 11.32 -3.55 -10.29
N ASP A 182 11.57 -3.99 -11.53
CA ASP A 182 10.62 -3.91 -12.64
C ASP A 182 9.31 -4.66 -12.40
N ASN A 183 9.32 -5.72 -11.58
CA ASN A 183 8.13 -6.47 -11.17
C ASN A 183 7.27 -5.76 -10.10
N THR A 184 7.48 -4.45 -9.89
CA THR A 184 6.71 -3.64 -8.95
C THR A 184 5.55 -2.93 -9.65
N GLN A 185 4.41 -2.85 -8.96
CA GLN A 185 3.26 -2.05 -9.36
C GLN A 185 2.91 -1.04 -8.26
N LEU A 186 2.69 0.22 -8.63
CA LEU A 186 2.25 1.28 -7.74
C LEU A 186 0.76 1.58 -7.96
N TRP A 187 -0.02 1.52 -6.89
CA TRP A 187 -1.45 1.83 -6.83
C TRP A 187 -1.61 3.10 -6.02
N ILE A 188 -2.01 4.19 -6.66
CA ILE A 188 -2.05 5.49 -6.01
C ILE A 188 -3.36 6.22 -6.33
N ALA A 189 -4.05 6.69 -5.28
CA ALA A 189 -5.36 7.30 -5.45
C ALA A 189 -5.25 8.71 -6.07
N ALA A 190 -4.22 9.48 -5.75
CA ALA A 190 -3.96 10.78 -6.40
C ALA A 190 -2.48 11.15 -6.41
N VAL A 191 -2.07 11.94 -7.42
CA VAL A 191 -0.71 12.47 -7.56
C VAL A 191 -0.76 13.99 -7.69
N ASP A 192 -0.03 14.68 -6.80
CA ASP A 192 0.10 16.13 -6.78
C ASP A 192 1.47 16.59 -7.33
N GLU A 193 1.58 17.85 -7.75
CA GLU A 193 2.85 18.42 -8.21
C GLU A 193 3.92 18.38 -7.11
N GLY A 194 3.52 18.68 -5.86
CA GLY A 194 4.35 18.61 -4.64
C GLY A 194 3.47 18.37 -3.43
N LEU A 195 4.06 17.89 -2.36
CA LEU A 195 3.45 17.66 -1.05
C LEU A 195 4.21 18.40 0.03
#